data_8bf4cb0916e22123e1077511eb677180
#
_entry.id   8bf4cb0916e22123e1077511eb677180
#
_cell.length_a   1.000
_cell.length_b   1.000
_cell.length_c   1.000
_cell.angle_alpha   90.00
_cell.angle_beta   90.00
_cell.angle_gamma   90.00
#
_symmetry.space_group_name_H-M   'P 1'
#
loop_
_entity.id
_entity.type
_entity.pdbx_description
1 polymer ?
#
loop_
_entity_poly.entity_id
_entity_poly.type
_entity_poly.pdbx_seq_one_letter_code
_entity_poly.pdbx_strand_id
1 'polypeptide(L)'
;TNYTFSSGIVSLAYIPAGAKDITLTIDSLGLDDDIQLFTRDGKHLAGTPINGDDPDYTWKSRGITDSAKATSRVLTEANGFESGATYDDSLLIEGGAAWALDGSATLTYDGMTISYSGDGDRYEPGNAFNEGSNGSNRLERIKIDNVTEDLVVMIVGSGSFTSNLTWGTLPEPKITPAEPPRQSYPWQVVTSANFGEEVGAVTMPTTPADLKSLGLTTADLRSMETANDAMGVLDNALDKVSGYRSQYGAFINRFTSTKSVLAQQSVATHAAKSRIEDADYALE
;
A
#
# COMPACT_ATOMS: atom_id res chain seq x y z
N THR A 1 14.05 18.78 -9.57
CA THR A 1 14.67 18.62 -8.23
C THR A 1 15.02 17.17 -8.04
N ASN A 2 16.28 16.90 -7.71
CA ASN A 2 16.74 15.53 -7.43
C ASN A 2 16.45 15.21 -5.96
N TYR A 3 15.89 14.04 -5.73
CA TYR A 3 15.63 13.51 -4.39
C TYR A 3 16.51 12.29 -4.16
N THR A 4 17.03 12.14 -2.95
CA THR A 4 17.83 10.98 -2.55
C THR A 4 16.96 10.00 -1.76
N PHE A 5 17.04 8.73 -2.10
CA PHE A 5 16.29 7.63 -1.51
C PHE A 5 17.23 6.54 -1.02
N SER A 6 16.82 5.81 0.00
CA SER A 6 17.45 4.55 0.37
C SER A 6 16.97 3.45 -0.57
N SER A 7 17.90 2.62 -1.02
CA SER A 7 17.60 1.50 -1.92
C SER A 7 16.94 0.32 -1.22
N GLY A 8 16.52 -0.64 -2.01
CA GLY A 8 15.82 -1.83 -1.56
C GLY A 8 14.94 -2.35 -2.68
N ILE A 9 13.67 -2.61 -2.38
CA ILE A 9 12.57 -2.75 -3.33
C ILE A 9 11.67 -1.55 -3.08
N VAL A 10 11.78 -0.53 -3.93
CA VAL A 10 11.16 0.77 -3.72
C VAL A 10 10.17 1.05 -4.86
N SER A 11 8.90 1.24 -4.55
CA SER A 11 7.94 1.80 -5.50
C SER A 11 8.19 3.30 -5.60
N LEU A 12 8.78 3.74 -6.71
CA LEU A 12 9.24 5.12 -6.88
C LEU A 12 8.17 6.04 -7.47
N ALA A 13 7.46 5.56 -8.48
CA ALA A 13 6.50 6.39 -9.19
C ALA A 13 5.35 5.56 -9.75
N TYR A 14 4.19 6.20 -9.82
CA TYR A 14 3.04 5.77 -10.56
C TYR A 14 2.85 6.73 -11.74
N ILE A 15 2.76 6.20 -12.95
CA ILE A 15 2.60 6.99 -14.17
C ILE A 15 1.23 6.68 -14.76
N PRO A 16 0.28 7.63 -14.73
CA PRO A 16 -1.07 7.39 -15.21
C PRO A 16 -1.15 7.32 -16.74
N ALA A 17 -2.08 6.53 -17.24
CA ALA A 17 -2.46 6.51 -18.66
C ALA A 17 -2.81 7.92 -19.14
N GLY A 18 -2.34 8.29 -20.33
CA GLY A 18 -2.48 9.63 -20.91
C GLY A 18 -1.31 10.59 -20.59
N ALA A 19 -0.36 10.19 -19.76
CA ALA A 19 0.88 10.94 -19.58
C ALA A 19 1.74 10.89 -20.86
N LYS A 20 2.51 11.95 -21.12
CA LYS A 20 3.37 12.05 -22.31
C LYS A 20 4.76 12.59 -21.97
N ASP A 21 5.71 12.18 -22.81
CA ASP A 21 7.10 12.63 -22.73
C ASP A 21 7.71 12.44 -21.33
N ILE A 22 7.49 11.27 -20.78
CA ILE A 22 8.03 10.91 -19.46
C ILE A 22 9.53 10.62 -19.60
N THR A 23 10.32 11.19 -18.73
CA THR A 23 11.73 10.83 -18.57
C THR A 23 12.04 10.65 -17.09
N LEU A 24 12.43 9.44 -16.72
CA LEU A 24 12.96 9.11 -15.41
C LEU A 24 14.44 8.83 -15.52
N THR A 25 15.22 9.40 -14.63
CA THR A 25 16.64 9.13 -14.49
C THR A 25 16.95 8.81 -13.03
N ILE A 26 17.76 7.79 -12.79
CA ILE A 26 18.35 7.53 -11.48
C ILE A 26 19.88 7.60 -11.57
N ASP A 27 20.51 7.90 -10.47
CA ASP A 27 21.98 7.91 -10.29
C ASP A 27 22.25 7.16 -8.98
N SER A 28 22.83 5.98 -9.10
CA SER A 28 23.21 5.14 -7.96
C SER A 28 24.35 5.77 -7.18
N LEU A 29 24.21 5.80 -5.86
CA LEU A 29 25.17 6.39 -4.94
C LEU A 29 25.84 5.29 -4.11
N GLY A 30 26.75 4.56 -4.73
CA GLY A 30 27.60 3.58 -4.06
C GLY A 30 27.38 2.15 -4.53
N LEU A 31 26.22 1.57 -4.39
CA LEU A 31 25.90 0.21 -4.84
C LEU A 31 24.87 0.28 -5.96
N ASP A 32 24.73 -0.79 -6.69
CA ASP A 32 23.91 -0.87 -7.87
C ASP A 32 22.41 -0.76 -7.58
N ASP A 33 21.71 0.03 -8.39
CA ASP A 33 20.27 0.31 -8.29
C ASP A 33 19.66 0.36 -9.68
N ASP A 34 18.74 -0.56 -9.99
CA ASP A 34 18.14 -0.70 -11.30
C ASP A 34 16.68 -0.24 -11.34
N ILE A 35 16.33 0.44 -12.44
CA ILE A 35 14.96 0.79 -12.75
C ILE A 35 14.21 -0.46 -13.26
N GLN A 36 13.03 -0.67 -12.73
CA GLN A 36 12.11 -1.72 -13.15
C GLN A 36 10.77 -1.08 -13.52
N LEU A 37 10.28 -1.30 -14.73
CA LEU A 37 9.01 -0.75 -15.23
C LEU A 37 7.97 -1.85 -15.41
N PHE A 38 6.79 -1.63 -14.84
CA PHE A 38 5.69 -2.59 -14.89
C PHE A 38 4.38 -1.94 -15.33
N THR A 39 3.49 -2.74 -15.93
CA THR A 39 2.07 -2.44 -15.92
C THR A 39 1.47 -2.75 -14.55
N ARG A 40 0.30 -2.24 -14.23
CA ARG A 40 -0.34 -2.48 -12.93
C ARG A 40 -0.76 -3.92 -12.69
N ASP A 41 -1.02 -4.68 -13.75
CA ASP A 41 -1.35 -6.11 -13.67
C ASP A 41 -0.13 -7.03 -13.51
N GLY A 42 1.09 -6.46 -13.57
CA GLY A 42 2.35 -7.16 -13.25
C GLY A 42 3.21 -7.55 -14.44
N LYS A 43 2.91 -7.06 -15.65
CA LYS A 43 3.77 -7.28 -16.81
C LYS A 43 5.02 -6.42 -16.72
N HIS A 44 6.18 -7.04 -16.80
CA HIS A 44 7.48 -6.39 -16.72
C HIS A 44 7.91 -5.87 -18.09
N LEU A 45 7.95 -4.56 -18.27
CA LEU A 45 8.21 -3.90 -19.54
C LEU A 45 9.68 -3.54 -19.77
N ALA A 46 10.39 -3.14 -18.71
CA ALA A 46 11.81 -2.81 -18.76
C ALA A 46 12.47 -3.08 -17.41
N GLY A 47 13.72 -3.49 -17.43
CA GLY A 47 14.51 -3.84 -16.27
C GLY A 47 15.06 -5.27 -16.33
N THR A 48 15.42 -5.85 -15.21
CA THR A 48 16.05 -7.17 -15.09
C THR A 48 14.98 -8.25 -14.92
N PRO A 49 14.89 -9.26 -15.82
CA PRO A 49 13.91 -10.33 -15.70
C PRO A 49 14.22 -11.24 -14.50
N ILE A 50 13.19 -11.68 -13.78
CA ILE A 50 13.35 -12.60 -12.64
C ILE A 50 13.54 -14.04 -13.10
N ASN A 51 12.81 -14.46 -14.16
CA ASN A 51 12.89 -15.83 -14.69
C ASN A 51 14.02 -16.02 -15.71
N GLY A 52 14.63 -14.94 -16.17
CA GLY A 52 15.73 -14.96 -17.09
C GLY A 52 17.09 -14.95 -16.40
N ASP A 53 18.09 -14.51 -17.16
CA ASP A 53 19.37 -14.16 -16.59
C ASP A 53 19.21 -12.90 -15.72
N ASP A 54 19.74 -12.96 -14.50
CA ASP A 54 19.83 -11.83 -13.60
C ASP A 54 21.32 -11.57 -13.35
N PRO A 55 22.02 -10.94 -14.31
CA PRO A 55 23.47 -10.82 -14.27
C PRO A 55 23.93 -9.87 -13.17
N ASP A 56 23.11 -8.91 -12.79
CA ASP A 56 23.40 -7.94 -11.73
C ASP A 56 23.05 -8.42 -10.35
N TYR A 57 22.47 -9.62 -10.28
CA TYR A 57 22.00 -10.17 -9.01
C TYR A 57 20.96 -9.30 -8.30
N THR A 58 20.27 -8.44 -9.04
CA THR A 58 19.35 -7.41 -8.61
C THR A 58 18.25 -7.96 -7.72
N TRP A 59 17.42 -8.84 -8.29
CA TRP A 59 16.28 -9.43 -7.56
C TRP A 59 16.71 -10.46 -6.54
N LYS A 60 17.70 -11.28 -6.88
CA LYS A 60 18.22 -12.35 -6.00
C LYS A 60 18.83 -11.79 -4.72
N SER A 61 19.51 -10.64 -4.80
CA SER A 61 20.07 -9.94 -3.63
C SER A 61 18.97 -9.54 -2.62
N ARG A 62 17.72 -9.37 -3.09
CA ARG A 62 16.56 -9.02 -2.30
C ARG A 62 15.66 -10.22 -1.94
N GLY A 63 16.13 -11.44 -2.24
CA GLY A 63 15.41 -12.68 -1.95
C GLY A 63 14.23 -12.95 -2.88
N ILE A 64 14.15 -12.25 -4.02
CA ILE A 64 13.16 -12.48 -5.07
C ILE A 64 13.82 -13.38 -6.11
N THR A 65 13.54 -14.66 -6.09
CA THR A 65 14.22 -15.68 -6.90
C THR A 65 13.34 -16.31 -7.97
N ASP A 66 12.06 -15.97 -7.99
CA ASP A 66 11.07 -16.58 -8.86
C ASP A 66 9.80 -15.72 -8.98
N SER A 67 8.97 -15.99 -9.99
CA SER A 67 7.71 -15.28 -10.24
C SER A 67 6.72 -15.34 -9.08
N ALA A 68 6.69 -16.43 -8.32
CA ALA A 68 5.76 -16.58 -7.21
C ALA A 68 6.12 -15.63 -6.06
N LYS A 69 7.42 -15.46 -5.79
CA LYS A 69 7.89 -14.48 -4.82
C LYS A 69 7.70 -13.04 -5.32
N ALA A 70 7.93 -12.77 -6.60
CA ALA A 70 7.62 -11.49 -7.20
C ALA A 70 6.15 -11.13 -7.02
N THR A 71 5.25 -12.02 -7.43
CA THR A 71 3.80 -11.85 -7.30
C THR A 71 3.39 -11.58 -5.85
N SER A 72 3.89 -12.36 -4.90
CA SER A 72 3.43 -12.26 -3.50
C SER A 72 4.06 -11.13 -2.68
N ARG A 73 5.27 -10.69 -3.03
CA ARG A 73 6.04 -9.72 -2.23
C ARG A 73 6.24 -8.37 -2.89
N VAL A 74 6.24 -8.33 -4.22
CA VAL A 74 6.51 -7.11 -5.00
C VAL A 74 5.23 -6.53 -5.58
N LEU A 75 4.40 -7.36 -6.23
CA LEU A 75 3.20 -6.94 -6.94
C LEU A 75 2.01 -6.77 -5.98
N THR A 76 2.15 -5.89 -5.00
CA THR A 76 1.12 -5.63 -3.99
C THR A 76 0.42 -4.30 -4.22
N GLU A 77 -0.81 -4.15 -3.73
CA GLU A 77 -1.54 -2.88 -3.78
C GLU A 77 -0.78 -1.75 -3.08
N ALA A 78 -0.02 -2.07 -2.02
CA ALA A 78 0.84 -1.11 -1.33
C ALA A 78 1.97 -0.56 -2.21
N ASN A 79 2.40 -1.33 -3.20
CA ASN A 79 3.40 -0.93 -4.20
C ASN A 79 2.79 -0.31 -5.47
N GLY A 80 1.47 -0.12 -5.52
CA GLY A 80 0.77 0.52 -6.63
C GLY A 80 0.19 -0.45 -7.67
N PHE A 81 0.34 -1.76 -7.48
CA PHE A 81 -0.23 -2.77 -8.37
C PHE A 81 -1.72 -2.99 -8.09
N GLU A 82 -2.44 -3.52 -9.05
CA GLU A 82 -3.83 -3.86 -8.87
C GLU A 82 -4.00 -5.18 -8.08
N SER A 83 -5.19 -5.37 -7.53
CA SER A 83 -5.50 -6.60 -6.82
C SER A 83 -5.47 -7.80 -7.77
N GLY A 84 -4.67 -8.82 -7.43
CA GLY A 84 -4.50 -10.01 -8.25
C GLY A 84 -3.44 -9.91 -9.34
N ALA A 85 -2.63 -8.84 -9.36
CA ALA A 85 -1.48 -8.71 -10.25
C ALA A 85 -0.57 -9.95 -10.17
N THR A 86 -0.09 -10.40 -11.32
CA THR A 86 0.80 -11.56 -11.43
C THR A 86 2.04 -11.22 -12.24
N TYR A 87 3.19 -11.69 -11.79
CA TYR A 87 4.45 -11.39 -12.46
C TYR A 87 4.57 -12.08 -13.81
N ASP A 88 4.85 -11.29 -14.84
CA ASP A 88 5.08 -11.74 -16.21
C ASP A 88 6.25 -10.96 -16.85
N ASP A 89 7.36 -11.63 -17.10
CA ASP A 89 8.55 -11.09 -17.77
C ASP A 89 8.75 -11.64 -19.19
N SER A 90 7.72 -12.20 -19.79
CA SER A 90 7.78 -12.78 -21.14
C SER A 90 8.26 -11.78 -22.20
N LEU A 91 7.86 -10.52 -22.10
CA LEU A 91 8.31 -9.46 -23.00
C LEU A 91 9.81 -9.19 -22.91
N LEU A 92 10.38 -9.27 -21.72
CA LEU A 92 11.82 -9.09 -21.54
C LEU A 92 12.61 -10.25 -22.10
N ILE A 93 12.12 -11.48 -21.93
CA ILE A 93 12.81 -12.71 -22.35
C ILE A 93 12.67 -12.96 -23.84
N GLU A 94 11.44 -12.83 -24.39
CA GLU A 94 11.12 -13.20 -25.77
C GLU A 94 11.30 -12.06 -26.77
N GLY A 95 11.11 -10.83 -26.34
CA GLY A 95 11.06 -9.65 -27.22
C GLY A 95 12.40 -9.01 -27.55
N GLY A 96 13.51 -9.49 -27.01
CA GLY A 96 14.81 -8.80 -27.15
C GLY A 96 14.84 -7.40 -26.51
N ALA A 97 13.81 -7.01 -25.82
CA ALA A 97 13.74 -5.84 -24.95
C ALA A 97 14.32 -6.14 -23.58
N ALA A 98 14.75 -7.36 -23.38
CA ALA A 98 15.62 -7.68 -22.29
C ALA A 98 16.76 -6.69 -22.36
N TRP A 99 16.55 -5.63 -21.65
CA TRP A 99 17.52 -5.07 -20.89
C TRP A 99 18.95 -5.22 -21.44
N ALA A 100 19.44 -4.15 -21.94
CA ALA A 100 20.84 -4.05 -22.30
C ALA A 100 21.57 -3.47 -21.10
N LEU A 101 22.18 -4.31 -20.32
CA LEU A 101 23.08 -3.91 -19.26
C LEU A 101 24.17 -2.92 -19.73
N ASP A 102 24.62 -3.09 -20.98
CA ASP A 102 25.73 -2.34 -21.54
C ASP A 102 25.30 -1.32 -22.62
N GLY A 103 24.05 -0.85 -22.59
CA GLY A 103 23.62 -0.01 -23.68
C GLY A 103 22.22 0.53 -23.58
N SER A 104 21.58 0.67 -24.71
CA SER A 104 20.20 1.14 -24.82
C SER A 104 19.32 0.13 -25.51
N ALA A 105 18.09 -0.01 -25.05
CA ALA A 105 17.05 -0.79 -25.68
C ALA A 105 15.83 0.07 -25.96
N THR A 106 15.03 -0.32 -26.93
CA THR A 106 13.72 0.29 -27.23
C THR A 106 12.69 -0.80 -27.37
N LEU A 107 11.60 -0.66 -26.64
CA LEU A 107 10.43 -1.54 -26.71
C LEU A 107 9.23 -0.75 -27.23
N THR A 108 8.45 -1.35 -28.11
CA THR A 108 7.10 -0.87 -28.43
C THR A 108 6.09 -1.82 -27.80
N TYR A 109 5.27 -1.31 -26.91
CA TYR A 109 4.24 -2.07 -26.22
C TYR A 109 2.95 -1.26 -26.16
N ASP A 110 1.85 -1.82 -26.59
CA ASP A 110 0.50 -1.21 -26.61
C ASP A 110 0.48 0.24 -27.13
N GLY A 111 1.25 0.54 -28.17
CA GLY A 111 1.38 1.88 -28.73
C GLY A 111 2.29 2.83 -27.96
N MET A 112 2.90 2.39 -26.88
CA MET A 112 3.97 3.11 -26.18
C MET A 112 5.32 2.79 -26.81
N THR A 113 6.18 3.80 -26.94
CA THR A 113 7.62 3.60 -27.20
C THR A 113 8.36 3.84 -25.89
N ILE A 114 9.01 2.81 -25.40
CA ILE A 114 9.79 2.84 -24.15
C ILE A 114 11.26 2.69 -24.52
N SER A 115 12.05 3.70 -24.26
CA SER A 115 13.50 3.67 -24.45
C SER A 115 14.19 3.59 -23.11
N TYR A 116 15.04 2.59 -22.96
CA TYR A 116 15.81 2.35 -21.76
C TYR A 116 17.31 2.48 -22.05
N SER A 117 18.06 3.07 -21.14
CA SER A 117 19.51 3.04 -21.16
C SER A 117 20.02 2.77 -19.75
N GLY A 118 20.81 1.71 -19.62
CA GLY A 118 21.50 1.36 -18.38
C GLY A 118 22.81 2.12 -18.22
N ASP A 119 23.42 1.94 -17.09
CA ASP A 119 24.73 2.51 -16.76
C ASP A 119 25.90 1.62 -17.18
N GLY A 120 25.64 0.40 -17.63
CA GLY A 120 26.61 -0.55 -18.13
C GLY A 120 27.22 -1.46 -17.06
N ASP A 121 26.55 -1.59 -15.95
CA ASP A 121 27.00 -2.43 -14.85
C ASP A 121 26.61 -3.89 -15.03
N ARG A 122 27.52 -4.76 -14.62
CA ARG A 122 27.26 -6.19 -14.45
C ARG A 122 27.79 -6.67 -13.12
N TYR A 123 27.03 -7.48 -12.44
CA TYR A 123 27.51 -8.22 -11.29
C TYR A 123 28.61 -9.19 -11.73
N GLU A 124 29.81 -8.98 -11.25
CA GLU A 124 30.92 -9.93 -11.37
C GLU A 124 31.14 -10.67 -10.05
N PRO A 125 31.33 -12.02 -10.07
CA PRO A 125 31.65 -12.77 -8.88
C PRO A 125 32.92 -12.23 -8.21
N GLY A 126 32.77 -11.70 -6.98
CA GLY A 126 33.89 -11.08 -6.24
C GLY A 126 33.78 -9.57 -6.08
N ASN A 127 33.01 -8.90 -6.92
CA ASN A 127 32.52 -7.55 -6.69
C ASN A 127 31.05 -7.67 -6.26
N ALA A 128 30.75 -7.26 -5.06
CA ALA A 128 29.41 -7.41 -4.52
C ALA A 128 28.44 -6.42 -5.15
N PHE A 129 28.60 -5.79 -6.17
CA PHE A 129 27.82 -4.79 -6.89
C PHE A 129 28.82 -3.82 -7.56
N ASN A 130 28.85 -3.79 -8.88
CA ASN A 130 29.65 -2.84 -9.60
C ASN A 130 29.00 -1.46 -9.58
N GLU A 131 29.83 -0.45 -9.45
CA GLU A 131 29.41 0.95 -9.52
C GLU A 131 29.64 1.53 -10.92
N GLY A 132 29.20 0.88 -11.97
CA GLY A 132 29.51 1.29 -13.33
C GLY A 132 30.94 0.96 -13.76
N SER A 133 31.07 0.24 -14.84
CA SER A 133 32.38 -0.24 -15.34
C SER A 133 33.40 0.86 -15.55
N ASN A 134 33.00 2.12 -15.51
CA ASN A 134 33.87 3.28 -15.73
C ASN A 134 33.83 4.35 -14.64
N GLY A 135 33.11 4.15 -13.53
CA GLY A 135 33.07 5.10 -12.40
C GLY A 135 32.49 6.48 -12.70
N SER A 136 32.04 6.73 -13.92
CA SER A 136 31.56 8.04 -14.38
C SER A 136 30.17 8.04 -14.98
N ASN A 137 29.57 6.91 -15.23
CA ASN A 137 28.21 6.83 -15.79
C ASN A 137 27.37 5.84 -14.99
N ARG A 138 26.80 6.32 -13.91
CA ARG A 138 25.89 5.56 -13.02
C ARG A 138 24.43 5.94 -13.27
N LEU A 139 24.14 6.44 -14.46
CA LEU A 139 22.84 6.96 -14.82
C LEU A 139 22.03 5.90 -15.56
N GLU A 140 20.96 5.48 -14.97
CA GLU A 140 19.93 4.77 -15.67
C GLU A 140 18.81 5.72 -16.10
N ARG A 141 18.22 5.46 -17.25
CA ARG A 141 17.17 6.31 -17.81
C ARG A 141 16.09 5.51 -18.51
N ILE A 142 14.85 5.83 -18.21
CA ILE A 142 13.68 5.41 -19.02
C ILE A 142 13.03 6.65 -19.62
N LYS A 143 12.68 6.56 -20.90
CA LYS A 143 11.84 7.52 -21.61
C LYS A 143 10.63 6.81 -22.16
N ILE A 144 9.44 7.40 -21.99
CA ILE A 144 8.16 6.91 -22.51
C ILE A 144 7.49 8.06 -23.25
N ASP A 145 7.20 7.89 -24.53
CA ASP A 145 6.62 8.94 -25.37
C ASP A 145 5.15 9.21 -25.08
N ASN A 146 4.36 8.14 -24.95
CA ASN A 146 2.92 8.22 -24.72
C ASN A 146 2.47 7.02 -23.87
N VAL A 147 1.94 7.29 -22.69
CA VAL A 147 1.51 6.26 -21.75
C VAL A 147 0.07 5.86 -22.05
N THR A 148 -0.18 4.64 -22.48
CA THR A 148 -1.51 4.14 -22.87
C THR A 148 -2.24 3.46 -21.73
N GLU A 149 -1.50 2.92 -20.77
CA GLU A 149 -2.03 2.31 -19.53
C GLU A 149 -1.23 2.74 -18.32
N ASP A 150 -1.80 2.55 -17.13
CA ASP A 150 -1.16 2.93 -15.87
C ASP A 150 0.10 2.08 -15.61
N LEU A 151 1.22 2.72 -15.28
CA LEU A 151 2.50 2.06 -15.06
C LEU A 151 2.99 2.26 -13.63
N VAL A 152 3.75 1.28 -13.14
CA VAL A 152 4.46 1.34 -11.86
C VAL A 152 5.95 1.28 -12.14
N VAL A 153 6.69 2.24 -11.58
CA VAL A 153 8.15 2.26 -11.62
C VAL A 153 8.69 1.87 -10.27
N MET A 154 9.56 0.89 -10.26
CA MET A 154 10.27 0.45 -9.06
C MET A 154 11.77 0.60 -9.23
N ILE A 155 12.47 0.79 -8.13
CA ILE A 155 13.92 0.71 -8.05
C ILE A 155 14.28 -0.48 -7.17
N VAL A 156 15.16 -1.31 -7.68
CA VAL A 156 15.63 -2.50 -6.95
C VAL A 156 17.13 -2.45 -6.89
N GLY A 157 17.69 -2.52 -5.69
CA GLY A 157 19.13 -2.45 -5.53
C GLY A 157 19.60 -2.24 -4.09
N SER A 158 20.79 -1.73 -3.92
CA SER A 158 21.46 -1.58 -2.62
C SER A 158 22.09 -0.20 -2.46
N GLY A 159 22.10 0.31 -1.23
CA GLY A 159 22.73 1.60 -0.93
C GLY A 159 21.72 2.76 -0.95
N SER A 160 21.93 3.70 -1.84
CA SER A 160 21.04 4.83 -2.06
C SER A 160 21.17 5.33 -3.49
N PHE A 161 20.13 6.01 -3.97
CA PHE A 161 20.10 6.61 -5.31
C PHE A 161 19.49 8.00 -5.29
N THR A 162 19.79 8.80 -6.29
CA THR A 162 19.06 10.03 -6.59
C THR A 162 18.14 9.81 -7.77
N SER A 163 16.98 10.45 -7.77
CA SER A 163 15.99 10.32 -8.84
C SER A 163 15.56 11.68 -9.36
N ASN A 164 15.35 11.76 -10.66
CA ASN A 164 14.72 12.87 -11.34
C ASN A 164 13.67 12.37 -12.31
N LEU A 165 12.43 12.85 -12.16
CA LEU A 165 11.32 12.56 -13.04
C LEU A 165 10.83 13.84 -13.71
N THR A 166 10.71 13.83 -15.02
CA THR A 166 10.16 14.91 -15.82
C THR A 166 9.07 14.39 -16.76
N TRP A 167 8.15 15.27 -17.15
CA TRP A 167 7.05 14.95 -18.05
C TRP A 167 6.71 16.15 -18.92
N GLY A 168 6.16 15.89 -20.10
CA GLY A 168 5.59 16.90 -20.98
C GLY A 168 4.18 17.25 -20.53
N THR A 169 3.30 16.29 -20.49
CA THR A 169 1.92 16.46 -20.01
C THR A 169 1.48 15.31 -19.11
N LEU A 170 0.67 15.63 -18.10
CA LEU A 170 -0.05 14.63 -17.30
C LEU A 170 -1.54 14.74 -17.60
N PRO A 171 -2.28 13.63 -17.55
CA PRO A 171 -3.73 13.67 -17.65
C PRO A 171 -4.33 14.43 -16.47
N GLU A 172 -5.50 15.00 -16.69
CA GLU A 172 -6.29 15.55 -15.58
C GLU A 172 -6.54 14.46 -14.53
N PRO A 173 -6.35 14.75 -13.24
CA PRO A 173 -6.61 13.78 -12.18
C PRO A 173 -8.04 13.28 -12.29
N LYS A 174 -8.24 11.97 -12.40
CA LYS A 174 -9.57 11.38 -12.23
C LYS A 174 -10.00 11.61 -10.78
N ILE A 175 -10.72 12.70 -10.53
CA ILE A 175 -11.36 12.92 -9.24
C ILE A 175 -12.49 11.91 -9.15
N THR A 176 -12.24 10.78 -8.53
CA THR A 176 -13.33 9.91 -8.07
C THR A 176 -14.05 10.72 -7.00
N PRO A 177 -15.33 11.09 -7.20
CA PRO A 177 -16.09 11.75 -6.14
C PRO A 177 -15.95 10.89 -4.89
N ALA A 178 -15.56 11.49 -3.78
CA ALA A 178 -15.53 10.79 -2.51
C ALA A 178 -16.90 10.11 -2.32
N GLU A 179 -16.90 8.81 -2.06
CA GLU A 179 -18.15 8.13 -1.68
C GLU A 179 -18.83 8.99 -0.61
N PRO A 180 -20.13 9.26 -0.74
CA PRO A 180 -20.82 10.00 0.29
C PRO A 180 -20.55 9.30 1.62
N PRO A 181 -20.21 10.05 2.67
CA PRO A 181 -19.81 9.46 3.93
C PRO A 181 -20.90 8.48 4.35
N ARG A 182 -20.52 7.23 4.61
CA ARG A 182 -21.46 6.21 5.08
C ARG A 182 -22.13 6.76 6.31
N GLN A 183 -23.44 6.92 6.28
CA GLN A 183 -24.18 7.39 7.44
C GLN A 183 -24.02 6.35 8.55
N SER A 184 -23.31 6.72 9.58
CA SER A 184 -23.18 5.92 10.78
C SER A 184 -24.33 6.28 11.70
N TYR A 185 -25.09 5.28 12.13
CA TYR A 185 -26.17 5.47 13.12
C TYR A 185 -25.67 5.00 14.49
N PRO A 186 -26.11 5.66 15.57
CA PRO A 186 -25.82 5.17 16.91
C PRO A 186 -26.46 3.78 17.11
N TRP A 187 -25.71 2.88 17.70
CA TRP A 187 -26.18 1.54 18.02
C TRP A 187 -26.76 1.49 19.41
N GLN A 188 -27.91 0.86 19.55
CA GLN A 188 -28.50 0.57 20.86
C GLN A 188 -28.35 -0.92 21.17
N VAL A 189 -27.69 -1.21 22.27
CA VAL A 189 -27.53 -2.58 22.77
C VAL A 189 -28.42 -2.73 24.02
N VAL A 190 -29.38 -3.64 23.91
CA VAL A 190 -30.25 -3.96 25.05
C VAL A 190 -29.43 -4.66 26.14
N THR A 191 -29.47 -4.14 27.36
CA THR A 191 -28.71 -4.64 28.51
C THR A 191 -29.58 -5.27 29.58
N SER A 192 -30.89 -5.02 29.55
CA SER A 192 -31.90 -5.70 30.39
C SER A 192 -33.24 -5.65 29.73
N ALA A 193 -34.01 -6.71 29.87
CA ALA A 193 -35.38 -6.82 29.40
C ALA A 193 -36.19 -7.67 30.39
N ASN A 194 -36.71 -7.03 31.44
CA ASN A 194 -37.59 -7.67 32.42
C ASN A 194 -39.03 -7.43 32.03
N PHE A 195 -39.90 -8.43 32.28
CA PHE A 195 -41.31 -8.29 32.01
C PHE A 195 -41.94 -7.17 32.88
N GLY A 196 -42.60 -6.21 32.24
CA GLY A 196 -43.23 -5.08 32.92
C GLY A 196 -42.32 -3.91 33.29
N GLU A 197 -41.04 -3.95 32.94
CA GLU A 197 -40.07 -2.87 33.14
C GLU A 197 -39.62 -2.25 31.82
N GLU A 198 -39.12 -1.02 31.88
CA GLU A 198 -38.47 -0.38 30.72
C GLU A 198 -37.21 -1.16 30.29
N VAL A 199 -37.07 -1.33 28.99
CA VAL A 199 -35.91 -2.01 28.42
C VAL A 199 -34.63 -1.16 28.66
N GLY A 200 -33.75 -1.67 29.45
CA GLY A 200 -32.43 -1.04 29.63
C GLY A 200 -31.57 -1.16 28.35
N ALA A 201 -31.11 -0.05 27.85
CA ALA A 201 -30.23 -0.03 26.66
C ALA A 201 -29.03 0.88 26.87
N VAL A 202 -27.95 0.51 26.22
CA VAL A 202 -26.73 1.34 26.11
C VAL A 202 -26.62 1.83 24.66
N THR A 203 -26.61 3.14 24.49
CA THR A 203 -26.40 3.76 23.18
C THR A 203 -24.92 3.96 22.94
N MET A 204 -24.39 3.38 21.85
CA MET A 204 -23.05 3.62 21.35
C MET A 204 -23.13 4.73 20.30
N PRO A 205 -22.51 5.89 20.52
CA PRO A 205 -22.50 6.97 19.54
C PRO A 205 -21.69 6.56 18.31
N THR A 206 -21.93 7.26 17.22
CA THR A 206 -21.12 7.11 16.00
C THR A 206 -19.72 7.65 16.24
N THR A 207 -18.72 6.98 15.65
CA THR A 207 -17.31 7.39 15.70
C THR A 207 -16.78 7.53 14.28
N PRO A 208 -17.20 8.57 13.54
CA PRO A 208 -16.80 8.76 12.16
C PRO A 208 -15.28 9.03 12.08
N ALA A 209 -14.58 8.23 11.29
CA ALA A 209 -13.13 8.28 11.10
C ALA A 209 -12.74 8.50 9.64
N ASP A 210 -13.64 9.08 8.85
CA ASP A 210 -13.34 9.52 7.49
C ASP A 210 -12.50 10.82 7.49
N LEU A 211 -11.88 11.14 6.36
CA LEU A 211 -10.99 12.31 6.22
C LEU A 211 -11.66 13.63 6.63
N LYS A 212 -12.95 13.80 6.32
CA LYS A 212 -13.69 15.02 6.64
C LYS A 212 -13.96 15.10 8.14
N SER A 213 -14.42 14.03 8.74
CA SER A 213 -14.73 13.95 10.17
C SER A 213 -13.48 14.11 11.03
N LEU A 214 -12.33 13.62 10.57
CA LEU A 214 -11.05 13.82 11.22
C LEU A 214 -10.43 15.20 10.94
N GLY A 215 -10.95 15.95 9.96
CA GLY A 215 -10.43 17.26 9.58
C GLY A 215 -9.21 17.23 8.68
N LEU A 216 -8.94 16.09 8.02
CA LEU A 216 -7.73 15.88 7.21
C LEU A 216 -7.86 16.32 5.74
N THR A 217 -9.02 16.82 5.33
CA THR A 217 -9.28 17.22 3.92
C THR A 217 -8.43 18.39 3.44
N THR A 218 -7.90 19.19 4.33
CA THR A 218 -7.06 20.36 4.04
C THR A 218 -5.58 20.12 4.32
N ALA A 219 -5.19 18.90 4.74
CA ALA A 219 -3.80 18.58 4.98
C ALA A 219 -3.01 18.62 3.67
N ASP A 220 -1.96 19.44 3.63
CA ASP A 220 -1.09 19.64 2.48
C ASP A 220 0.37 19.52 2.93
N LEU A 221 1.17 18.73 2.19
CA LEU A 221 2.57 18.47 2.50
C LEU A 221 3.53 19.04 1.44
N ARG A 222 3.03 19.88 0.51
CA ARG A 222 3.83 20.34 -0.62
C ARG A 222 4.82 21.44 -0.28
N SER A 223 4.70 22.09 0.87
CA SER A 223 5.65 23.08 1.37
C SER A 223 5.96 22.85 2.85
N MET A 224 7.04 23.44 3.33
CA MET A 224 7.43 23.34 4.75
C MET A 224 6.37 24.00 5.67
N GLU A 225 5.77 25.09 5.21
CA GLU A 225 4.72 25.79 5.94
C GLU A 225 3.45 24.94 6.05
N THR A 226 2.94 24.43 4.91
CA THR A 226 1.75 23.57 4.89
C THR A 226 1.99 22.24 5.59
N ALA A 227 3.21 21.71 5.57
CA ALA A 227 3.56 20.50 6.32
C ALA A 227 3.53 20.72 7.85
N ASN A 228 3.97 21.88 8.34
CA ASN A 228 3.84 22.24 9.74
C ASN A 228 2.38 22.36 10.16
N ASP A 229 1.54 23.00 9.35
CA ASP A 229 0.11 23.09 9.61
C ASP A 229 -0.56 21.71 9.60
N ALA A 230 -0.16 20.84 8.67
CA ALA A 230 -0.65 19.46 8.59
C ALA A 230 -0.31 18.63 9.84
N MET A 231 0.82 18.88 10.50
CA MET A 231 1.16 18.22 11.77
C MET A 231 0.13 18.54 12.86
N GLY A 232 -0.27 19.80 12.99
CA GLY A 232 -1.31 20.19 13.93
C GLY A 232 -2.68 19.56 13.63
N VAL A 233 -3.01 19.43 12.36
CA VAL A 233 -4.24 18.74 11.90
C VAL A 233 -4.19 17.24 12.22
N LEU A 234 -3.05 16.61 12.02
CA LEU A 234 -2.82 15.19 12.34
C LEU A 234 -2.90 14.92 13.84
N ASP A 235 -2.31 15.78 14.67
CA ASP A 235 -2.41 15.65 16.13
C ASP A 235 -3.86 15.71 16.60
N ASN A 236 -4.64 16.66 16.08
CA ASN A 236 -6.08 16.73 16.36
C ASN A 236 -6.86 15.48 15.92
N ALA A 237 -6.48 14.90 14.79
CA ALA A 237 -7.09 13.65 14.30
C ALA A 237 -6.74 12.47 15.21
N LEU A 238 -5.50 12.37 15.67
CA LEU A 238 -5.03 11.35 16.62
C LEU A 238 -5.75 11.47 17.96
N ASP A 239 -5.96 12.69 18.46
CA ASP A 239 -6.71 12.94 19.68
C ASP A 239 -8.16 12.47 19.57
N LYS A 240 -8.84 12.75 18.44
CA LYS A 240 -10.19 12.24 18.15
C LYS A 240 -10.24 10.72 18.16
N VAL A 241 -9.33 10.06 17.44
CA VAL A 241 -9.26 8.59 17.39
C VAL A 241 -8.96 8.01 18.78
N SER A 242 -8.08 8.63 19.54
CA SER A 242 -7.79 8.23 20.93
C SER A 242 -9.02 8.37 21.83
N GLY A 243 -9.79 9.44 21.66
CA GLY A 243 -11.08 9.64 22.31
C GLY A 243 -12.08 8.52 21.98
N TYR A 244 -12.21 8.14 20.70
CA TYR A 244 -13.05 7.03 20.28
C TYR A 244 -12.62 5.70 20.92
N ARG A 245 -11.32 5.42 20.93
CA ARG A 245 -10.78 4.21 21.58
C ARG A 245 -11.10 4.17 23.07
N SER A 246 -11.00 5.31 23.77
CA SER A 246 -11.37 5.42 25.18
C SER A 246 -12.86 5.12 25.41
N GLN A 247 -13.75 5.66 24.56
CA GLN A 247 -15.18 5.37 24.61
C GLN A 247 -15.47 3.88 24.41
N TYR A 248 -14.85 3.25 23.41
CA TYR A 248 -15.00 1.80 23.20
C TYR A 248 -14.49 0.98 24.39
N GLY A 249 -13.38 1.38 24.99
CA GLY A 249 -12.89 0.74 26.22
C GLY A 249 -13.93 0.81 27.35
N ALA A 250 -14.59 1.95 27.56
CA ALA A 250 -15.64 2.11 28.54
C ALA A 250 -16.87 1.22 28.21
N PHE A 251 -17.29 1.12 26.93
CA PHE A 251 -18.37 0.23 26.50
C PHE A 251 -18.02 -1.24 26.73
N ILE A 252 -16.82 -1.68 26.38
CA ILE A 252 -16.37 -3.05 26.63
C ILE A 252 -16.48 -3.40 28.12
N ASN A 253 -16.00 -2.53 29.00
CA ASN A 253 -16.08 -2.73 30.44
C ASN A 253 -17.54 -2.82 30.90
N ARG A 254 -18.41 -1.92 30.41
CA ARG A 254 -19.84 -1.92 30.74
C ARG A 254 -20.53 -3.20 30.25
N PHE A 255 -20.28 -3.64 29.02
CA PHE A 255 -20.86 -4.87 28.49
C PHE A 255 -20.33 -6.12 29.22
N THR A 256 -19.07 -6.14 29.60
CA THR A 256 -18.50 -7.23 30.41
C THR A 256 -19.21 -7.33 31.76
N SER A 257 -19.45 -6.21 32.43
CA SER A 257 -20.20 -6.16 33.66
C SER A 257 -21.64 -6.62 33.48
N THR A 258 -22.33 -6.09 32.44
CA THR A 258 -23.71 -6.49 32.10
C THR A 258 -23.81 -7.98 31.81
N LYS A 259 -22.87 -8.54 31.04
CA LYS A 259 -22.81 -9.99 30.77
C LYS A 259 -22.72 -10.83 32.04
N SER A 260 -21.92 -10.39 33.02
CA SER A 260 -21.81 -11.05 34.32
C SER A 260 -23.12 -11.04 35.09
N VAL A 261 -23.80 -9.87 35.14
CA VAL A 261 -25.10 -9.71 35.82
C VAL A 261 -26.17 -10.59 35.17
N LEU A 262 -26.24 -10.56 33.81
CA LEU A 262 -27.23 -11.37 33.08
C LEU A 262 -26.97 -12.88 33.25
N ALA A 263 -25.75 -13.30 33.33
CA ALA A 263 -25.39 -14.71 33.60
C ALA A 263 -25.85 -15.13 35.01
N GLN A 264 -25.64 -14.30 36.04
CA GLN A 264 -26.10 -14.55 37.40
C GLN A 264 -27.67 -14.57 37.47
N GLN A 265 -28.30 -13.65 36.78
CA GLN A 265 -29.75 -13.59 36.70
C GLN A 265 -30.36 -14.82 35.99
N SER A 266 -29.71 -15.27 34.92
CA SER A 266 -30.12 -16.52 34.25
C SER A 266 -30.04 -17.74 35.18
N VAL A 267 -28.95 -17.88 35.92
CA VAL A 267 -28.79 -18.97 36.91
C VAL A 267 -29.88 -18.87 38.00
N ALA A 268 -30.12 -17.68 38.53
CA ALA A 268 -31.16 -17.48 39.55
C ALA A 268 -32.57 -17.81 39.02
N THR A 269 -32.87 -17.41 37.76
CA THR A 269 -34.14 -17.70 37.11
C THR A 269 -34.32 -19.21 36.87
N HIS A 270 -33.30 -19.89 36.39
CA HIS A 270 -33.32 -21.35 36.25
C HIS A 270 -33.51 -22.06 37.59
N ALA A 271 -32.86 -21.61 38.65
CA ALA A 271 -33.02 -22.16 39.98
C ALA A 271 -34.42 -21.91 40.58
N ALA A 272 -35.02 -20.76 40.28
CA ALA A 272 -36.40 -20.44 40.66
C ALA A 272 -37.42 -21.31 39.87
N LYS A 273 -37.20 -21.49 38.57
CA LYS A 273 -38.00 -22.36 37.73
C LYS A 273 -37.98 -23.81 38.25
N SER A 274 -36.77 -24.35 38.49
CA SER A 274 -36.62 -25.70 39.04
C SER A 274 -37.37 -25.89 40.36
N ARG A 275 -37.28 -24.91 41.28
CA ARG A 275 -38.02 -24.94 42.55
C ARG A 275 -39.54 -24.96 42.38
N ILE A 276 -40.08 -24.33 41.39
CA ILE A 276 -41.53 -24.32 41.10
C ILE A 276 -41.93 -25.68 40.49
N GLU A 277 -41.16 -26.15 39.53
CA GLU A 277 -41.41 -27.44 38.86
C GLU A 277 -41.22 -28.63 39.82
N ASP A 278 -40.19 -28.62 40.69
CA ASP A 278 -39.95 -29.67 41.67
C ASP A 278 -40.95 -29.62 42.85
N ALA A 279 -41.51 -28.44 43.18
CA ALA A 279 -42.54 -28.34 44.24
C ALA A 279 -43.89 -28.95 43.81
N ASP A 280 -44.23 -28.95 42.53
CA ASP A 280 -45.45 -29.59 42.01
C ASP A 280 -45.37 -31.10 42.08
N TYR A 281 -44.19 -31.70 41.95
CA TYR A 281 -43.99 -33.14 42.08
C TYR A 281 -44.03 -33.66 43.51
N ALA A 282 -43.84 -32.80 44.50
CA ALA A 282 -43.89 -33.19 45.93
C ALA A 282 -45.32 -33.11 46.51
N LEU A 283 -46.29 -32.53 45.80
CA LEU A 283 -47.69 -32.38 46.20
C LEU A 283 -48.61 -33.44 45.56
N GLU A 284 -48.16 -34.16 44.51
CA GLU A 284 -48.87 -35.33 43.96
C GLU A 284 -48.33 -36.65 44.57
#